data_86241be1a8d1c02f7c3c0079fcea4d1c
#
_entry.id   86241be1a8d1c02f7c3c0079fcea4d1c
#
_cell.length_a   1.000
_cell.length_b   1.000
_cell.length_c   1.000
_cell.angle_alpha   90.00
_cell.angle_beta   90.00
_cell.angle_gamma   90.00
#
_symmetry.space_group_name_H-M   'P 1'
#
loop_
_entity.id
_entity.type
_entity.pdbx_description
1 polymer ?
#
loop_
_entity_poly.entity_id
_entity_poly.type
_entity_poly.pdbx_seq_one_letter_code
_entity_poly.pdbx_strand_id
1 'polypeptide(L)'
;MKIMAVDYGDSRTGLAMCDKSEILASPLDVIHEKDFGRCVKLVAQAAEEHSVELIVVGDPINMNGTSGPRSEKCALFAEKLRALVSAEVVMWDERSTTVTAHSMMNDVNKRGKKRREVIDAVAAAVILESYLAYRKNASEREKGTQ
;
A
#
# COMPACT_ATOMS: atom_id res chain seq x y z
N MET A 1 -15.19 -2.14 -3.07
CA MET A 1 -14.76 -0.75 -2.86
C MET A 1 -13.39 -0.52 -3.50
N LYS A 2 -13.10 0.71 -3.89
CA LYS A 2 -11.79 1.06 -4.44
C LYS A 2 -10.80 1.29 -3.32
N ILE A 3 -9.74 0.50 -3.27
CA ILE A 3 -8.70 0.57 -2.25
C ILE A 3 -7.37 0.93 -2.90
N MET A 4 -6.65 1.86 -2.31
CA MET A 4 -5.30 2.24 -2.74
C MET A 4 -4.30 1.84 -1.68
N ALA A 5 -3.19 1.21 -2.09
CA ALA A 5 -2.07 0.94 -1.19
C ALA A 5 -0.95 1.94 -1.44
N VAL A 6 -0.25 2.28 -0.39
CA VAL A 6 0.86 3.23 -0.41
C VAL A 6 2.07 2.57 0.24
N ASP A 7 3.16 2.51 -0.52
CA ASP A 7 4.47 2.13 -0.01
C ASP A 7 5.31 3.40 0.10
N TYR A 8 5.27 4.03 1.28
CA TYR A 8 5.93 5.31 1.53
C TYR A 8 7.44 5.16 1.56
N GLY A 9 8.14 6.00 0.79
CA GLY A 9 9.60 6.07 0.76
C GLY A 9 10.11 7.50 0.88
N ASP A 10 11.37 7.66 1.28
CA ASP A 10 11.97 8.98 1.50
C ASP A 10 12.10 9.82 0.23
N SER A 11 12.28 9.19 -0.91
CA SER A 11 12.37 9.89 -2.19
C SER A 11 11.42 9.37 -3.25
N ARG A 12 10.85 8.19 -3.07
CA ARG A 12 9.89 7.58 -3.98
C ARG A 12 8.82 6.86 -3.18
N THR A 13 7.58 7.09 -3.56
CA THR A 13 6.43 6.47 -2.91
C THR A 13 5.61 5.73 -3.96
N GLY A 14 5.48 4.43 -3.82
CA GLY A 14 4.73 3.58 -4.74
C GLY A 14 3.25 3.58 -4.41
N LEU A 15 2.42 3.59 -5.46
CA LEU A 15 0.97 3.51 -5.33
C LEU A 15 0.44 2.32 -6.12
N ALA A 16 -0.53 1.63 -5.57
CA ALA A 16 -1.27 0.58 -6.24
C ALA A 16 -2.76 0.73 -5.95
N MET A 17 -3.58 0.13 -6.79
CA MET A 17 -5.03 0.28 -6.67
C MET A 17 -5.74 -1.00 -7.08
N CYS A 18 -6.87 -1.29 -6.46
CA CYS A 18 -7.76 -2.36 -6.91
C CYS A 18 -9.00 -1.77 -7.60
N ASP A 19 -9.75 -2.62 -8.29
CA ASP A 19 -11.04 -2.29 -8.85
C ASP A 19 -12.14 -2.35 -7.78
N LYS A 20 -13.38 -2.01 -8.16
CA LYS A 20 -14.53 -2.05 -7.23
C LYS A 20 -14.81 -3.45 -6.70
N SER A 21 -14.42 -4.50 -7.41
CA SER A 21 -14.64 -5.89 -7.01
C SER A 21 -13.60 -6.40 -6.00
N GLU A 22 -12.54 -5.64 -5.76
CA GLU A 22 -11.46 -6.01 -4.84
C GLU A 22 -10.74 -7.32 -5.23
N ILE A 23 -10.69 -7.61 -6.53
CA ILE A 23 -10.09 -8.86 -7.02
C ILE A 23 -8.65 -8.67 -7.45
N LEU A 24 -8.37 -7.60 -8.22
CA LEU A 24 -7.07 -7.38 -8.84
C LEU A 24 -6.38 -6.16 -8.28
N ALA A 25 -5.19 -6.35 -7.70
CA ALA A 25 -4.30 -5.27 -7.32
C ALA A 25 -3.35 -4.97 -8.47
N SER A 26 -3.29 -3.71 -8.89
CA SER A 26 -2.43 -3.27 -9.98
C SER A 26 -1.57 -2.09 -9.58
N PRO A 27 -0.28 -2.05 -9.99
CA PRO A 27 0.53 -0.85 -9.81
C PRO A 27 -0.14 0.35 -10.45
N LEU A 28 -0.17 1.49 -9.77
CA LEU A 28 -0.79 2.71 -10.27
C LEU A 28 0.24 3.74 -10.71
N ASP A 29 1.15 4.11 -9.82
CA ASP A 29 2.12 5.18 -10.07
C ASP A 29 3.23 5.16 -9.04
N VAL A 30 4.30 5.93 -9.31
CA VAL A 30 5.37 6.22 -8.35
C VAL A 30 5.50 7.72 -8.22
N ILE A 31 5.39 8.22 -7.00
CA ILE A 31 5.55 9.64 -6.70
C ILE A 31 7.02 9.90 -6.34
N HIS A 32 7.69 10.74 -7.12
CA HIS A 32 9.07 11.17 -6.88
C HIS A 32 9.04 12.47 -6.08
N GLU A 33 9.09 12.37 -4.76
CA GLU A 33 9.04 13.54 -3.90
C GLU A 33 9.79 13.27 -2.58
N LYS A 34 10.73 14.12 -2.25
CA LYS A 34 11.53 14.03 -1.02
C LYS A 34 10.90 14.78 0.15
N ASP A 35 10.10 15.80 -0.14
CA ASP A 35 9.44 16.58 0.90
C ASP A 35 8.25 15.80 1.47
N PHE A 36 8.27 15.56 2.77
CA PHE A 36 7.24 14.79 3.46
C PHE A 36 5.85 15.39 3.28
N GLY A 37 5.68 16.68 3.54
CA GLY A 37 4.39 17.34 3.44
C GLY A 37 3.83 17.35 2.03
N ARG A 38 4.69 17.55 1.03
CA ARG A 38 4.31 17.49 -0.38
C ARG A 38 3.88 16.09 -0.80
N CYS A 39 4.63 15.08 -0.34
CA CYS A 39 4.30 13.69 -0.64
C CYS A 39 2.91 13.34 -0.11
N VAL A 40 2.59 13.75 1.11
CA VAL A 40 1.25 13.56 1.70
C VAL A 40 0.17 14.17 0.81
N LYS A 41 0.39 15.41 0.34
CA LYS A 41 -0.57 16.11 -0.53
C LYS A 41 -0.75 15.42 -1.88
N LEU A 42 0.35 14.94 -2.47
CA LEU A 42 0.31 14.26 -3.77
C LEU A 42 -0.44 12.92 -3.67
N VAL A 43 -0.24 12.19 -2.58
CA VAL A 43 -0.97 10.94 -2.34
C VAL A 43 -2.46 11.23 -2.11
N ALA A 44 -2.78 12.25 -1.33
CA ALA A 44 -4.16 12.66 -1.10
C ALA A 44 -4.86 13.04 -2.40
N GLN A 45 -4.17 13.78 -3.26
CA GLN A 45 -4.69 14.17 -4.57
C GLN A 45 -4.97 12.95 -5.45
N ALA A 46 -4.05 11.99 -5.49
CA ALA A 46 -4.23 10.75 -6.25
C ALA A 46 -5.45 9.97 -5.73
N ALA A 47 -5.63 9.90 -4.43
CA ALA A 47 -6.78 9.22 -3.82
C ALA A 47 -8.10 9.87 -4.23
N GLU A 48 -8.16 11.20 -4.26
CA GLU A 48 -9.36 11.92 -4.69
C GLU A 48 -9.64 11.74 -6.18
N GLU A 49 -8.61 11.84 -7.01
CA GLU A 49 -8.74 11.67 -8.46
C GLU A 49 -9.29 10.29 -8.84
N HIS A 50 -8.94 9.27 -8.09
CA HIS A 50 -9.38 7.89 -8.34
C HIS A 50 -10.60 7.48 -7.53
N SER A 51 -11.18 8.39 -6.77
CA SER A 51 -12.36 8.11 -5.93
C SER A 51 -12.13 6.93 -4.97
N VAL A 52 -10.97 6.92 -4.33
CA VAL A 52 -10.56 5.89 -3.39
C VAL A 52 -11.36 6.00 -2.10
N GLU A 53 -11.84 4.88 -1.59
CA GLU A 53 -12.65 4.81 -0.36
C GLU A 53 -11.83 4.36 0.85
N LEU A 54 -10.73 3.63 0.63
CA LEU A 54 -9.86 3.13 1.68
C LEU A 54 -8.41 3.19 1.21
N ILE A 55 -7.52 3.70 2.08
CA ILE A 55 -6.08 3.75 1.81
C ILE A 55 -5.36 2.85 2.81
N VAL A 56 -4.51 1.96 2.28
CA VAL A 56 -3.70 1.05 3.08
C VAL A 56 -2.25 1.51 3.01
N VAL A 57 -1.67 1.89 4.14
CA VAL A 57 -0.27 2.30 4.22
C VAL A 57 0.55 1.14 4.77
N GLY A 58 1.57 0.73 4.05
CA GLY A 58 2.46 -0.35 4.49
C GLY A 58 3.23 0.04 5.73
N ASP A 59 3.28 -0.85 6.72
CA ASP A 59 4.00 -0.64 7.98
C ASP A 59 5.20 -1.60 8.03
N PRO A 60 6.44 -1.09 7.90
CA PRO A 60 7.65 -1.91 7.91
C PRO A 60 8.08 -2.27 9.33
N ILE A 61 7.28 -3.07 10.03
CA ILE A 61 7.59 -3.54 11.37
C ILE A 61 8.79 -4.50 11.32
N ASN A 62 9.68 -4.41 12.29
CA ASN A 62 10.83 -5.30 12.39
C ASN A 62 10.39 -6.76 12.60
N MET A 63 11.22 -7.71 12.17
CA MET A 63 10.90 -9.13 12.24
C MET A 63 10.57 -9.62 13.66
N ASN A 64 11.11 -8.97 14.69
CA ASN A 64 10.81 -9.28 16.10
C ASN A 64 9.52 -8.62 16.62
N GLY A 65 8.77 -7.94 15.76
CA GLY A 65 7.51 -7.28 16.12
C GLY A 65 7.64 -5.88 16.68
N THR A 66 8.86 -5.34 16.79
CA THR A 66 9.07 -3.97 17.28
C THR A 66 8.97 -2.93 16.16
N SER A 67 8.45 -1.75 16.51
CA SER A 67 8.42 -0.60 15.59
C SER A 67 9.78 0.10 15.58
N GLY A 68 10.32 0.34 14.38
CA GLY A 68 11.53 1.13 14.20
C GLY A 68 11.22 2.55 13.74
N PRO A 69 12.28 3.38 13.51
CA PRO A 69 12.09 4.76 13.03
C PRO A 69 11.30 4.86 11.74
N ARG A 70 11.45 3.90 10.83
CA ARG A 70 10.71 3.88 9.58
C ARG A 70 9.23 3.59 9.78
N SER A 71 8.90 2.67 10.68
CA SER A 71 7.51 2.38 11.04
C SER A 71 6.83 3.61 11.66
N GLU A 72 7.54 4.33 12.54
CA GLU A 72 7.04 5.58 13.13
C GLU A 72 6.78 6.64 12.07
N LYS A 73 7.66 6.77 11.09
CA LYS A 73 7.50 7.73 9.99
C LYS A 73 6.30 7.38 9.10
N CYS A 74 6.10 6.10 8.82
CA CYS A 74 4.94 5.64 8.06
C CYS A 74 3.63 5.89 8.83
N ALA A 75 3.63 5.69 10.15
CA ALA A 75 2.48 6.00 10.99
C ALA A 75 2.15 7.49 10.97
N LEU A 76 3.17 8.34 11.04
CA LEU A 76 2.98 9.80 10.93
C LEU A 76 2.45 10.18 9.54
N PHE A 77 2.95 9.54 8.49
CA PHE A 77 2.45 9.74 7.14
C PHE A 77 0.95 9.42 7.05
N ALA A 78 0.54 8.28 7.59
CA ALA A 78 -0.86 7.88 7.61
C ALA A 78 -1.74 8.88 8.38
N GLU A 79 -1.24 9.37 9.52
CA GLU A 79 -1.95 10.37 10.33
C GLU A 79 -2.16 11.68 9.57
N LYS A 80 -1.10 12.18 8.92
CA LYS A 80 -1.20 13.40 8.11
C LYS A 80 -2.13 13.22 6.91
N LEU A 81 -2.10 12.04 6.31
CA LEU A 81 -2.97 11.72 5.18
C LEU A 81 -4.44 11.71 5.59
N ARG A 82 -4.77 11.18 6.78
CA ARG A 82 -6.13 11.17 7.31
C ARG A 82 -6.74 12.58 7.38
N ALA A 83 -5.92 13.57 7.66
CA ALA A 83 -6.39 14.96 7.75
C ALA A 83 -6.75 15.55 6.38
N LEU A 84 -6.28 14.97 5.28
CA LEU A 84 -6.45 15.52 3.94
C LEU A 84 -7.44 14.76 3.07
N VAL A 85 -7.82 13.53 3.44
CA VAL A 85 -8.69 12.68 2.62
C VAL A 85 -9.99 12.36 3.35
N SER A 86 -11.04 12.09 2.57
CA SER A 86 -12.29 11.56 3.11
C SER A 86 -12.24 10.03 3.24
N ALA A 87 -11.33 9.38 2.54
CA ALA A 87 -11.12 7.93 2.61
C ALA A 87 -10.63 7.52 4.00
N GLU A 88 -10.97 6.31 4.42
CA GLU A 88 -10.40 5.70 5.61
C GLU A 88 -8.93 5.36 5.36
N VAL A 89 -8.05 5.57 6.35
CA VAL A 89 -6.62 5.25 6.24
C VAL A 89 -6.27 4.24 7.31
N VAL A 90 -5.73 3.10 6.90
CA VAL A 90 -5.30 2.02 7.79
C VAL A 90 -3.84 1.67 7.55
N MET A 91 -3.18 1.14 8.58
CA MET A 91 -1.83 0.60 8.46
C MET A 91 -1.91 -0.91 8.24
N TRP A 92 -0.98 -1.46 7.47
CA TRP A 92 -0.90 -2.89 7.22
C TRP A 92 0.52 -3.38 7.41
N ASP A 93 0.70 -4.39 8.26
CA ASP A 93 2.01 -5.00 8.54
C ASP A 93 2.55 -5.69 7.29
N GLU A 94 3.68 -5.19 6.76
CA GLU A 94 4.33 -5.74 5.56
C GLU A 94 4.81 -7.18 5.74
N ARG A 95 4.97 -7.66 6.98
CA ARG A 95 5.33 -9.06 7.25
C ARG A 95 4.21 -10.04 6.86
N SER A 96 3.00 -9.55 6.63
CA SER A 96 1.84 -10.37 6.24
C SER A 96 1.80 -10.69 4.74
N THR A 97 2.89 -10.48 4.01
CA THR A 97 2.99 -10.73 2.56
C THR A 97 2.75 -12.19 2.20
N THR A 98 1.96 -12.44 1.16
CA THR A 98 1.65 -13.79 0.67
C THR A 98 2.72 -14.34 -0.27
N VAL A 99 2.70 -15.66 -0.51
CA VAL A 99 3.60 -16.31 -1.48
C VAL A 99 3.41 -15.75 -2.89
N THR A 100 2.17 -15.48 -3.30
CA THR A 100 1.86 -14.88 -4.61
C THR A 100 2.50 -13.50 -4.75
N ALA A 101 2.43 -12.70 -3.70
CA ALA A 101 3.05 -11.38 -3.69
C ALA A 101 4.57 -11.46 -3.83
N HIS A 102 5.22 -12.41 -3.17
CA HIS A 102 6.65 -12.67 -3.33
C HIS A 102 7.00 -13.05 -4.77
N SER A 103 6.18 -13.86 -5.42
CA SER A 103 6.36 -14.22 -6.82
C SER A 103 6.31 -13.02 -7.75
N MET A 104 5.38 -12.09 -7.52
CA MET A 104 5.30 -10.84 -8.27
C MET A 104 6.59 -10.02 -8.16
N MET A 105 7.13 -9.89 -6.96
CA MET A 105 8.38 -9.16 -6.73
C MET A 105 9.56 -9.84 -7.42
N ASN A 106 9.64 -11.16 -7.38
CA ASN A 106 10.70 -11.91 -8.03
C ASN A 106 10.68 -11.73 -9.56
N ASP A 107 9.50 -11.74 -10.17
CA ASP A 107 9.36 -11.50 -11.60
C ASP A 107 9.82 -10.10 -12.00
N VAL A 108 9.46 -9.08 -11.21
CA VAL A 108 9.89 -7.69 -11.46
C VAL A 108 11.40 -7.56 -11.32
N ASN A 109 12.01 -8.19 -10.31
CA ASN A 109 13.44 -8.13 -10.07
C ASN A 109 14.27 -8.70 -11.23
N LYS A 110 13.69 -9.53 -12.08
CA LYS A 110 14.35 -10.10 -13.26
C LYS A 110 14.32 -9.21 -14.49
N ARG A 111 13.56 -8.09 -14.48
CA ARG A 111 13.25 -7.32 -15.69
C ARG A 111 14.17 -6.12 -16.04
N GLY A 112 15.27 -5.82 -15.35
CA GLY A 112 16.29 -4.88 -15.83
C GLY A 112 16.06 -3.37 -15.62
N LYS A 113 16.31 -2.54 -16.61
CA LYS A 113 16.67 -1.11 -16.53
C LYS A 113 15.71 -0.08 -15.87
N LYS A 114 14.41 -0.28 -15.83
CA LYS A 114 13.44 0.58 -15.12
C LYS A 114 13.02 -0.02 -13.79
N ARG A 115 13.85 -0.88 -13.29
CA ARG A 115 13.61 -1.77 -12.16
C ARG A 115 13.17 -1.04 -10.88
N ARG A 116 13.78 0.12 -10.56
CA ARG A 116 13.49 0.83 -9.30
C ARG A 116 12.09 1.41 -9.26
N GLU A 117 11.65 2.08 -10.33
CA GLU A 117 10.30 2.65 -10.40
C GLU A 117 9.24 1.57 -10.39
N VAL A 118 9.44 0.51 -11.18
CA VAL A 118 8.51 -0.61 -11.25
C VAL A 118 8.43 -1.32 -9.91
N ILE A 119 9.59 -1.51 -9.22
CA ILE A 119 9.63 -2.14 -7.90
C ILE A 119 8.81 -1.38 -6.88
N ASP A 120 8.91 -0.04 -6.85
CA ASP A 120 8.16 0.77 -5.88
C ASP A 120 6.64 0.63 -6.07
N ALA A 121 6.17 0.66 -7.31
CA ALA A 121 4.75 0.47 -7.60
C ALA A 121 4.30 -0.97 -7.35
N VAL A 122 5.15 -1.97 -7.67
CA VAL A 122 4.86 -3.38 -7.40
C VAL A 122 4.88 -3.65 -5.90
N ALA A 123 5.77 -3.01 -5.13
CA ALA A 123 5.78 -3.14 -3.67
C ALA A 123 4.43 -2.69 -3.09
N ALA A 124 3.86 -1.60 -3.59
CA ALA A 124 2.53 -1.16 -3.19
C ALA A 124 1.44 -2.18 -3.60
N ALA A 125 1.55 -2.77 -4.79
CA ALA A 125 0.63 -3.81 -5.25
C ALA A 125 0.71 -5.07 -4.37
N VAL A 126 1.89 -5.43 -3.91
CA VAL A 126 2.12 -6.55 -2.98
C VAL A 126 1.41 -6.31 -1.65
N ILE A 127 1.54 -5.10 -1.11
CA ILE A 127 0.84 -4.69 0.12
C ILE A 127 -0.67 -4.82 -0.08
N LEU A 128 -1.17 -4.30 -1.19
CA LEU A 128 -2.61 -4.32 -1.49
C LEU A 128 -3.13 -5.74 -1.66
N GLU A 129 -2.43 -6.58 -2.40
CA GLU A 129 -2.84 -7.97 -2.61
C GLU A 129 -2.94 -8.73 -1.29
N SER A 130 -1.97 -8.54 -0.41
CA SER A 130 -1.97 -9.14 0.93
C SER A 130 -3.18 -8.67 1.75
N TYR A 131 -3.47 -7.38 1.70
CA TYR A 131 -4.62 -6.80 2.40
C TYR A 131 -5.95 -7.30 1.84
N LEU A 132 -6.07 -7.40 0.50
CA LEU A 132 -7.28 -7.93 -0.13
C LEU A 132 -7.54 -9.39 0.27
N ALA A 133 -6.49 -10.19 0.35
CA ALA A 133 -6.59 -11.58 0.82
C ALA A 133 -7.11 -11.65 2.26
N TYR A 134 -6.61 -10.77 3.13
CA TYR A 134 -7.08 -10.65 4.51
C TYR A 134 -8.58 -10.30 4.56
N ARG A 135 -9.00 -9.31 3.77
CA ARG A 135 -10.42 -8.89 3.73
C ARG A 135 -11.33 -10.03 3.27
N LYS A 136 -10.92 -10.76 2.24
CA LYS A 136 -11.67 -11.90 1.72
C LYS A 136 -11.80 -12.99 2.78
N ASN A 137 -10.72 -13.35 3.46
CA ASN A 137 -10.72 -14.36 4.50
C ASN A 137 -11.57 -13.95 5.71
N ALA A 138 -11.53 -12.68 6.11
CA ALA A 138 -12.36 -12.16 7.19
C ALA A 138 -13.85 -12.25 6.85
N SER A 139 -14.21 -11.88 5.60
CA SER A 139 -15.59 -11.97 5.12
C SER A 139 -16.09 -13.41 5.10
N GLU A 140 -15.27 -14.36 4.65
CA GLU A 140 -15.61 -15.79 4.63
C GLU A 140 -15.79 -16.35 6.04
N ARG A 141 -14.96 -15.91 7.01
CA ARG A 141 -15.10 -16.31 8.42
C ARG A 141 -16.43 -15.83 9.02
N GLU A 142 -16.81 -14.60 8.74
CA GLU A 142 -18.09 -14.04 9.20
C GLU A 142 -19.26 -14.83 8.65
N LYS A 143 -19.22 -15.21 7.37
CA LYS A 143 -20.23 -16.06 6.75
C LYS A 143 -20.26 -17.48 7.33
N GLY A 144 -19.10 -18.01 7.71
CA GLY A 144 -18.96 -19.36 8.27
C GLY A 144 -19.47 -19.49 9.69
N THR A 145 -19.63 -18.39 10.44
CA THR A 145 -20.11 -18.40 11.82
C THR A 145 -21.63 -18.28 11.95
N GLN A 146 -22.30 -18.13 10.85
CA GLN A 146 -23.77 -18.12 10.81
C GLN A 146 -24.29 -19.51 10.47
#